data_32a179fdbd083d19ce8cab7b1292dda6
#
_entry.id   32a179fdbd083d19ce8cab7b1292dda6
#
_cell.length_a   1.000
_cell.length_b   1.000
_cell.length_c   1.000
_cell.angle_alpha   90.00
_cell.angle_beta   90.00
_cell.angle_gamma   90.00
#
_symmetry.space_group_name_H-M   'P 1'
#
loop_
_entity.id
_entity.type
_entity.pdbx_description
1 polymer ?
#
loop_
_entity_poly.entity_id
_entity_poly.type
_entity_poly.pdbx_seq_one_letter_code
_entity_poly.pdbx_strand_id
1 'polypeptide(L)'
;AASDVYKRQDIPQSYAEQYGIYEGELAHIDAYQEASRAIKPVKPRETKLLGSIREAIEKTGLKDGMTISFHHHFREGDYVMNLVLAEIAAMGLKNISIAPSSIANVHEPLIEHIKNGVVTNITSSGLRDKVGAAISAGIMENPVVIRSHGGRARAVAAGDIHIDVAFLGAPSSDAYGNANGTKGKATCGSLGYAMVDAKYADQVVIITDTLVPYPNTPISIPQTDVDYVVEIDAIGDPDGIAKGATRFTKNPKELLIAEYAAKIITHSPYYKEGFSFQTGTGGSSLAVTRFMREQMFKDGIKASFALGGITNAMVELLEEGLVEKIIDVQDFDHPSAISLGENANHYEIDANMYASPLSKGAVINQLDTAILSALEVDTDFNVNVITGSDGVIRGASGGHSDTSMACKMSLVIAPLVRGRIPTIVEQVNTVVTPGTSVDVVVTEVGIAINPKRTDLIDCFKTLDVPQFTLEELKDKAYNIVGTPEPIKYGDKVVALIEYRDGSLIDVVRNV
;
A
#
# COMPACT_ATOMS: atom_id res chain seq x y z
N ALA A 1 21.54 5.32 -20.51
CA ALA A 1 20.59 5.25 -21.62
C ALA A 1 19.30 4.49 -21.26
N ALA A 2 19.34 3.48 -20.37
CA ALA A 2 18.14 2.78 -19.94
C ALA A 2 17.25 3.62 -18.97
N SER A 3 17.82 4.59 -18.29
CA SER A 3 17.12 5.43 -17.32
C SER A 3 16.09 6.39 -17.93
N ASP A 4 16.21 6.74 -19.21
CA ASP A 4 15.32 7.72 -19.85
C ASP A 4 13.97 7.12 -20.32
N VAL A 5 13.87 5.79 -20.38
CA VAL A 5 12.66 5.10 -20.87
C VAL A 5 11.49 5.22 -19.91
N TYR A 6 11.76 5.34 -18.60
CA TYR A 6 10.73 5.33 -17.55
C TYR A 6 10.31 6.72 -17.06
N LYS A 7 11.17 7.73 -17.25
CA LYS A 7 10.86 9.09 -16.80
C LYS A 7 9.80 9.72 -17.70
N ARG A 8 8.74 10.24 -17.11
CA ARG A 8 7.71 11.00 -17.81
C ARG A 8 7.86 12.50 -17.59
N GLN A 9 8.46 12.88 -16.48
CA GLN A 9 8.86 14.25 -16.19
C GLN A 9 10.36 14.28 -15.89
N ASP A 10 11.04 15.37 -16.26
CA ASP A 10 12.46 15.53 -15.96
C ASP A 10 12.68 15.59 -14.46
N ILE A 11 13.47 14.65 -13.94
CA ILE A 11 13.89 14.64 -12.53
C ILE A 11 14.98 15.69 -12.35
N PRO A 12 14.79 16.73 -11.50
CA PRO A 12 15.84 17.70 -11.22
C PRO A 12 17.11 17.06 -10.72
N GLN A 13 18.27 17.58 -11.18
CA GLN A 13 19.58 17.00 -10.87
C GLN A 13 19.86 16.86 -9.37
N SER A 14 19.40 17.83 -8.57
CA SER A 14 19.56 17.79 -7.10
C SER A 14 18.90 16.57 -6.46
N TYR A 15 17.75 16.14 -6.97
CA TYR A 15 17.08 14.94 -6.48
C TYR A 15 17.73 13.67 -7.02
N ALA A 16 18.14 13.67 -8.28
CA ALA A 16 18.87 12.55 -8.87
C ALA A 16 20.19 12.24 -8.13
N GLU A 17 20.91 13.28 -7.70
CA GLU A 17 22.15 13.14 -6.88
C GLU A 17 21.84 12.65 -5.45
N GLN A 18 20.74 13.09 -4.85
CA GLN A 18 20.37 12.72 -3.48
C GLN A 18 19.80 11.30 -3.38
N TYR A 19 18.96 10.88 -4.32
CA TYR A 19 18.21 9.63 -4.24
C TYR A 19 18.68 8.55 -5.23
N GLY A 20 19.53 8.89 -6.19
CA GLY A 20 19.79 8.04 -7.34
C GLY A 20 18.62 8.00 -8.33
N ILE A 21 18.86 7.48 -9.52
CA ILE A 21 17.84 7.30 -10.56
C ILE A 21 17.60 5.81 -10.76
N TYR A 22 16.34 5.43 -11.01
CA TYR A 22 15.98 4.07 -11.35
C TYR A 22 16.76 3.57 -12.57
N GLU A 23 17.48 2.47 -12.43
CA GLU A 23 18.32 1.86 -13.47
C GLU A 23 17.87 0.45 -13.88
N GLY A 24 16.86 -0.07 -13.18
CA GLY A 24 16.30 -1.39 -13.40
C GLY A 24 15.83 -2.03 -12.10
N GLU A 25 15.01 -3.05 -12.20
CA GLU A 25 14.26 -3.63 -11.07
C GLU A 25 15.12 -4.18 -9.91
N LEU A 26 16.35 -4.54 -10.20
CA LEU A 26 17.29 -5.11 -9.21
C LEU A 26 18.62 -4.33 -9.12
N ALA A 27 18.68 -3.11 -9.72
CA ALA A 27 19.95 -2.39 -9.88
C ALA A 27 20.56 -1.92 -8.55
N HIS A 28 19.72 -1.60 -7.55
CA HIS A 28 20.14 -0.99 -6.27
C HIS A 28 19.82 -1.85 -5.04
N ILE A 29 19.72 -3.17 -5.21
CA ILE A 29 19.54 -4.09 -4.07
C ILE A 29 20.90 -4.52 -3.56
N ASP A 30 21.48 -3.70 -2.69
CA ASP A 30 22.76 -3.93 -2.07
C ASP A 30 22.66 -4.60 -0.70
N ALA A 31 23.79 -5.15 -0.22
CA ALA A 31 23.88 -5.66 1.14
C ALA A 31 23.78 -4.50 2.13
N TYR A 32 22.96 -4.68 3.17
CA TYR A 32 22.68 -3.68 4.18
C TYR A 32 22.95 -4.24 5.58
N GLN A 33 23.48 -3.41 6.47
CA GLN A 33 23.66 -3.70 7.88
C GLN A 33 23.04 -2.59 8.73
N GLU A 34 22.01 -2.92 9.48
CA GLU A 34 21.37 -2.02 10.43
C GLU A 34 22.23 -1.80 11.67
N ALA A 35 22.36 -0.55 12.12
CA ALA A 35 22.90 -0.22 13.43
C ALA A 35 21.81 -0.44 14.51
N SER A 36 22.23 -0.92 15.69
CA SER A 36 21.30 -1.06 16.82
C SER A 36 20.80 0.31 17.28
N ARG A 37 19.49 0.39 17.50
CA ARG A 37 18.83 1.57 18.09
C ARG A 37 19.19 1.72 19.58
N ALA A 38 19.06 2.96 20.11
CA ALA A 38 19.14 3.20 21.55
C ALA A 38 17.94 2.60 22.27
N ILE A 39 18.18 1.87 23.37
CA ILE A 39 17.12 1.25 24.17
C ILE A 39 17.12 1.89 25.57
N LYS A 40 15.93 2.34 26.01
CA LYS A 40 15.71 2.78 27.39
C LYS A 40 15.01 1.65 28.14
N PRO A 41 15.69 0.95 29.07
CA PRO A 41 15.06 -0.13 29.81
C PRO A 41 14.04 0.38 30.81
N VAL A 42 12.92 -0.31 30.92
CA VAL A 42 11.92 -0.11 31.99
C VAL A 42 12.36 -0.97 33.19
N LYS A 43 12.42 -0.37 34.39
CA LYS A 43 12.80 -1.07 35.61
C LYS A 43 11.62 -1.88 36.16
N PRO A 44 11.92 -2.93 36.97
CA PRO A 44 10.87 -3.64 37.65
C PRO A 44 9.95 -2.70 38.50
N ARG A 45 8.64 -2.83 38.36
CA ARG A 45 7.60 -2.04 39.04
C ARG A 45 7.40 -0.61 38.44
N GLU A 46 8.05 -0.24 37.37
CA GLU A 46 7.68 0.94 36.60
C GLU A 46 6.51 0.62 35.69
N THR A 47 5.69 1.61 35.40
CA THR A 47 4.58 1.52 34.43
C THR A 47 4.93 2.22 33.13
N LYS A 48 4.41 1.70 32.01
CA LYS A 48 4.44 2.36 30.71
C LYS A 48 3.16 3.17 30.45
N LEU A 49 2.14 3.01 31.29
CA LEU A 49 0.86 3.67 31.12
C LEU A 49 0.97 5.16 31.46
N LEU A 50 0.55 6.00 30.54
CA LEU A 50 0.49 7.47 30.64
C LEU A 50 -0.95 7.95 30.57
N GLY A 51 -1.20 9.13 31.14
CA GLY A 51 -2.55 9.69 31.28
C GLY A 51 -3.08 10.40 30.04
N SER A 52 -2.22 10.74 29.06
CA SER A 52 -2.67 11.46 27.86
C SER A 52 -1.64 11.43 26.72
N ILE A 53 -2.11 11.75 25.50
CA ILE A 53 -1.23 11.95 24.33
C ILE A 53 -0.21 13.07 24.59
N ARG A 54 -0.62 14.17 25.25
CA ARG A 54 0.29 15.25 25.63
C ARG A 54 1.44 14.76 26.51
N GLU A 55 1.13 13.99 27.54
CA GLU A 55 2.15 13.41 28.41
C GLU A 55 3.10 12.49 27.62
N ALA A 56 2.57 11.73 26.68
CA ALA A 56 3.42 10.88 25.81
C ALA A 56 4.35 11.73 24.92
N ILE A 57 3.86 12.81 24.33
CA ILE A 57 4.68 13.75 23.55
C ILE A 57 5.81 14.34 24.42
N GLU A 58 5.50 14.74 25.65
CA GLU A 58 6.48 15.27 26.62
C GLU A 58 7.50 14.21 27.04
N LYS A 59 7.06 12.99 27.33
CA LYS A 59 7.92 11.85 27.77
C LYS A 59 8.86 11.34 26.68
N THR A 60 8.40 11.33 25.41
CA THR A 60 9.24 10.97 24.27
C THR A 60 10.26 12.06 23.94
N GLY A 61 10.07 13.27 24.46
CA GLY A 61 10.94 14.41 24.18
C GLY A 61 10.82 14.90 22.74
N LEU A 62 9.65 14.71 22.12
CA LEU A 62 9.38 15.19 20.76
C LEU A 62 9.64 16.69 20.67
N LYS A 63 10.35 17.11 19.64
CA LYS A 63 10.72 18.51 19.39
C LYS A 63 10.72 18.82 17.89
N ASP A 64 10.83 20.10 17.57
CA ASP A 64 10.92 20.57 16.19
C ASP A 64 12.05 19.85 15.42
N GLY A 65 11.76 19.49 14.17
CA GLY A 65 12.67 18.80 13.27
C GLY A 65 12.62 17.27 13.34
N MET A 66 11.93 16.70 14.33
CA MET A 66 11.80 15.25 14.46
C MET A 66 10.78 14.64 13.49
N THR A 67 10.94 13.35 13.24
CA THR A 67 10.04 12.54 12.41
C THR A 67 9.15 11.67 13.28
N ILE A 68 7.85 11.73 13.02
CA ILE A 68 6.87 10.85 13.65
C ILE A 68 6.21 9.94 12.62
N SER A 69 5.78 8.75 13.06
CA SER A 69 5.10 7.83 12.18
C SER A 69 3.72 7.41 12.67
N PHE A 70 2.90 6.99 11.70
CA PHE A 70 1.55 6.46 11.89
C PHE A 70 1.33 5.31 10.91
N HIS A 71 0.32 4.48 11.18
CA HIS A 71 -0.10 3.45 10.25
C HIS A 71 -1.53 3.69 9.75
N HIS A 72 -1.93 3.03 8.64
CA HIS A 72 -3.22 3.26 7.99
C HIS A 72 -4.21 2.09 8.13
N HIS A 73 -4.04 1.21 9.12
CA HIS A 73 -4.94 0.07 9.31
C HIS A 73 -6.38 0.48 9.66
N PHE A 74 -6.55 1.67 10.27
CA PHE A 74 -7.87 2.23 10.56
C PHE A 74 -8.53 2.93 9.36
N ARG A 75 -7.81 3.15 8.26
CA ARG A 75 -8.33 3.67 6.99
C ARG A 75 -9.13 4.98 7.16
N GLU A 76 -10.38 5.01 6.69
CA GLU A 76 -11.27 6.19 6.82
C GLU A 76 -11.82 6.36 8.25
N GLY A 77 -11.58 5.41 9.14
CA GLY A 77 -11.97 5.47 10.55
C GLY A 77 -10.86 5.98 11.48
N ASP A 78 -9.67 6.37 11.00
CA ASP A 78 -8.55 6.75 11.86
C ASP A 78 -8.78 8.08 12.58
N TYR A 79 -8.61 8.07 13.92
CA TYR A 79 -8.56 9.29 14.73
C TYR A 79 -7.16 9.62 15.22
N VAL A 80 -6.26 8.64 15.30
CA VAL A 80 -4.97 8.74 16.00
C VAL A 80 -4.10 9.84 15.42
N MET A 81 -3.89 9.86 14.09
CA MET A 81 -3.05 10.87 13.46
C MET A 81 -3.58 12.28 13.68
N ASN A 82 -4.89 12.50 13.55
CA ASN A 82 -5.50 13.80 13.77
C ASN A 82 -5.37 14.28 15.23
N LEU A 83 -5.57 13.36 16.21
CA LEU A 83 -5.46 13.67 17.63
C LEU A 83 -4.03 14.02 18.02
N VAL A 84 -3.06 13.26 17.57
CA VAL A 84 -1.64 13.53 17.86
C VAL A 84 -1.17 14.83 17.22
N LEU A 85 -1.52 15.11 15.95
CA LEU A 85 -1.14 16.35 15.28
C LEU A 85 -1.83 17.58 15.89
N ALA A 86 -3.08 17.45 16.33
CA ALA A 86 -3.76 18.52 17.05
C ALA A 86 -3.07 18.86 18.37
N GLU A 87 -2.63 17.85 19.13
CA GLU A 87 -1.92 18.06 20.39
C GLU A 87 -0.52 18.66 20.16
N ILE A 88 0.22 18.20 19.15
CA ILE A 88 1.51 18.77 18.71
C ILE A 88 1.35 20.26 18.38
N ALA A 89 0.32 20.62 17.61
CA ALA A 89 0.01 22.01 17.27
C ALA A 89 -0.35 22.85 18.51
N ALA A 90 -1.16 22.30 19.42
CA ALA A 90 -1.53 22.96 20.67
C ALA A 90 -0.34 23.18 21.62
N MET A 91 0.69 22.33 21.54
CA MET A 91 1.96 22.50 22.27
C MET A 91 2.90 23.51 21.60
N GLY A 92 2.56 24.01 20.41
CA GLY A 92 3.36 25.00 19.67
C GLY A 92 4.55 24.41 18.93
N LEU A 93 4.64 23.07 18.82
CA LEU A 93 5.69 22.41 18.05
C LEU A 93 5.49 22.60 16.54
N LYS A 94 6.58 22.71 15.81
CA LYS A 94 6.61 22.96 14.37
C LYS A 94 7.70 22.15 13.68
N ASN A 95 7.70 22.24 12.35
CA ASN A 95 8.73 21.58 11.52
C ASN A 95 8.80 20.07 11.75
N ILE A 96 7.66 19.42 11.96
CA ILE A 96 7.58 17.98 12.15
C ILE A 96 7.52 17.30 10.77
N SER A 97 8.32 16.26 10.61
CA SER A 97 8.23 15.32 9.48
C SER A 97 7.28 14.19 9.85
N ILE A 98 6.38 13.82 8.94
CA ILE A 98 5.49 12.68 9.17
C ILE A 98 5.74 11.56 8.17
N ALA A 99 5.71 10.32 8.67
CA ALA A 99 5.93 9.10 7.90
C ALA A 99 4.74 8.11 8.02
N PRO A 100 3.48 8.53 7.73
CA PRO A 100 2.36 7.60 7.77
C PRO A 100 2.47 6.59 6.64
N SER A 101 2.06 5.34 6.88
CA SER A 101 2.09 4.30 5.84
C SER A 101 1.10 4.57 4.69
N SER A 102 0.02 5.33 4.91
CA SER A 102 -0.83 5.95 3.87
C SER A 102 -1.70 7.06 4.50
N ILE A 103 -2.18 8.00 3.68
CA ILE A 103 -3.05 9.11 4.11
C ILE A 103 -4.42 8.96 3.45
N ALA A 104 -5.47 8.87 4.29
CA ALA A 104 -6.88 8.73 3.91
C ALA A 104 -7.61 10.10 3.95
N ASN A 105 -8.89 10.13 3.52
CA ASN A 105 -9.66 11.36 3.48
C ASN A 105 -9.94 11.93 4.88
N VAL A 106 -10.08 11.08 5.89
CA VAL A 106 -10.27 11.49 7.29
C VAL A 106 -9.15 12.39 7.81
N HIS A 107 -7.99 12.38 7.16
CA HIS A 107 -6.84 13.21 7.49
C HIS A 107 -6.85 14.61 6.81
N GLU A 108 -7.98 15.08 6.30
CA GLU A 108 -8.11 16.44 5.75
C GLU A 108 -7.56 17.55 6.68
N PRO A 109 -7.67 17.47 8.04
CA PRO A 109 -7.08 18.44 8.96
C PRO A 109 -5.57 18.65 8.80
N LEU A 110 -4.85 17.67 8.23
CA LEU A 110 -3.43 17.78 7.91
C LEU A 110 -3.11 19.00 7.04
N ILE A 111 -4.02 19.42 6.16
CA ILE A 111 -3.85 20.60 5.30
C ILE A 111 -3.59 21.87 6.15
N GLU A 112 -4.31 22.05 7.25
CA GLU A 112 -4.10 23.19 8.13
C GLU A 112 -2.79 23.08 8.92
N HIS A 113 -2.39 21.88 9.31
CA HIS A 113 -1.09 21.66 9.95
C HIS A 113 0.08 21.97 9.01
N ILE A 114 -0.06 21.68 7.71
CA ILE A 114 0.93 22.05 6.68
C ILE A 114 0.98 23.59 6.54
N LYS A 115 -0.15 24.26 6.36
CA LYS A 115 -0.22 25.72 6.21
C LYS A 115 0.36 26.47 7.41
N ASN A 116 0.18 25.93 8.61
CA ASN A 116 0.66 26.54 9.85
C ASN A 116 2.10 26.15 10.20
N GLY A 117 2.79 25.38 9.34
CA GLY A 117 4.18 24.96 9.52
C GLY A 117 4.39 23.96 10.66
N VAL A 118 3.34 23.27 11.10
CA VAL A 118 3.43 22.17 12.05
C VAL A 118 4.04 20.96 11.34
N VAL A 119 3.54 20.63 10.14
CA VAL A 119 4.07 19.57 9.29
C VAL A 119 4.76 20.18 8.07
N THR A 120 6.02 19.82 7.85
CA THR A 120 6.84 20.38 6.77
C THR A 120 7.36 19.33 5.79
N ASN A 121 7.38 18.05 6.17
CA ASN A 121 7.78 16.95 5.30
C ASN A 121 6.82 15.77 5.45
N ILE A 122 6.56 15.09 4.34
CA ILE A 122 5.69 13.91 4.29
C ILE A 122 6.36 12.82 3.49
N THR A 123 6.41 11.62 4.04
CA THR A 123 6.67 10.38 3.29
C THR A 123 5.52 9.40 3.52
N SER A 124 4.97 8.83 2.45
CA SER A 124 3.78 7.98 2.53
C SER A 124 3.68 7.05 1.32
N SER A 125 2.83 6.02 1.35
CA SER A 125 2.54 5.23 0.15
C SER A 125 1.46 5.86 -0.74
N GLY A 126 0.71 6.83 -0.23
CA GLY A 126 -0.35 7.48 -0.99
C GLY A 126 -0.99 8.65 -0.27
N LEU A 127 -1.62 9.49 -1.08
CA LEU A 127 -2.30 10.72 -0.66
C LEU A 127 -3.65 10.77 -1.38
N ARG A 128 -4.74 10.85 -0.63
CA ARG A 128 -6.08 10.78 -1.22
C ARG A 128 -6.80 12.11 -1.17
N ASP A 129 -7.67 12.30 -2.15
CA ASP A 129 -8.65 13.40 -2.28
C ASP A 129 -8.09 14.78 -1.96
N LYS A 130 -8.59 15.46 -0.93
CA LYS A 130 -8.27 16.85 -0.62
C LYS A 130 -6.80 17.06 -0.25
N VAL A 131 -6.18 16.13 0.49
CA VAL A 131 -4.76 16.22 0.83
C VAL A 131 -3.91 16.07 -0.44
N GLY A 132 -4.21 15.09 -1.29
CA GLY A 132 -3.54 14.92 -2.57
C GLY A 132 -3.70 16.14 -3.49
N ALA A 133 -4.91 16.71 -3.57
CA ALA A 133 -5.18 17.93 -4.35
C ALA A 133 -4.41 19.15 -3.82
N ALA A 134 -4.39 19.33 -2.49
CA ALA A 134 -3.65 20.44 -1.87
C ALA A 134 -2.14 20.34 -2.14
N ILE A 135 -1.58 19.13 -2.06
CA ILE A 135 -0.16 18.88 -2.39
C ILE A 135 0.11 19.13 -3.87
N SER A 136 -0.78 18.65 -4.77
CA SER A 136 -0.66 18.91 -6.22
C SER A 136 -0.72 20.40 -6.56
N ALA A 137 -1.44 21.19 -5.79
CA ALA A 137 -1.45 22.65 -5.89
C ALA A 137 -0.19 23.33 -5.30
N GLY A 138 0.75 22.55 -4.73
CA GLY A 138 2.05 23.05 -4.28
C GLY A 138 2.07 23.71 -2.90
N ILE A 139 1.18 23.33 -1.97
CA ILE A 139 1.12 23.93 -0.62
C ILE A 139 2.35 23.65 0.24
N MET A 140 3.06 22.54 0.01
CA MET A 140 4.30 22.21 0.71
C MET A 140 5.51 22.86 0.07
N GLU A 141 6.50 23.24 0.86
CA GLU A 141 7.77 23.75 0.37
C GLU A 141 8.60 22.59 -0.24
N ASN A 142 8.72 21.49 0.49
CA ASN A 142 9.42 20.29 0.06
C ASN A 142 8.46 19.30 -0.64
N PRO A 143 8.93 18.55 -1.65
CA PRO A 143 8.13 17.52 -2.27
C PRO A 143 7.84 16.38 -1.29
N VAL A 144 6.66 15.78 -1.42
CA VAL A 144 6.31 14.55 -0.70
C VAL A 144 7.05 13.38 -1.33
N VAL A 145 7.53 12.41 -0.53
CA VAL A 145 8.11 11.18 -1.06
C VAL A 145 7.06 10.07 -1.01
N ILE A 146 6.73 9.52 -2.18
CA ILE A 146 5.75 8.43 -2.31
C ILE A 146 6.50 7.12 -2.56
N ARG A 147 6.29 6.14 -1.66
CA ARG A 147 6.95 4.84 -1.64
C ARG A 147 5.95 3.70 -1.76
N SER A 148 6.39 2.57 -2.32
CA SER A 148 5.59 1.34 -2.20
C SER A 148 5.57 0.83 -0.75
N HIS A 149 4.71 -0.13 -0.45
CA HIS A 149 4.65 -0.74 0.88
C HIS A 149 5.96 -1.41 1.26
N GLY A 150 6.54 -2.21 0.35
CA GLY A 150 7.85 -2.83 0.55
C GLY A 150 8.99 -1.81 0.56
N GLY A 151 8.93 -0.78 -0.30
CA GLY A 151 9.89 0.32 -0.34
C GLY A 151 9.90 1.14 0.95
N ARG A 152 8.71 1.42 1.56
CA ARG A 152 8.63 2.09 2.86
C ARG A 152 9.22 1.22 3.97
N ALA A 153 8.85 -0.06 4.03
CA ALA A 153 9.40 -1.00 5.00
C ALA A 153 10.93 -1.09 4.88
N ARG A 154 11.45 -1.17 3.63
CA ARG A 154 12.89 -1.09 3.35
C ARG A 154 13.51 0.21 3.88
N ALA A 155 12.90 1.35 3.57
CA ALA A 155 13.42 2.66 3.95
C ALA A 155 13.49 2.87 5.46
N VAL A 156 12.51 2.35 6.20
CA VAL A 156 12.51 2.37 7.67
C VAL A 156 13.60 1.45 8.21
N ALA A 157 13.70 0.21 7.71
CA ALA A 157 14.72 -0.75 8.14
C ALA A 157 16.14 -0.31 7.77
N ALA A 158 16.32 0.37 6.63
CA ALA A 158 17.59 0.90 6.15
C ALA A 158 18.02 2.20 6.85
N GLY A 159 17.08 2.87 7.54
CA GLY A 159 17.34 4.17 8.15
C GLY A 159 17.19 5.37 7.20
N ASP A 160 16.75 5.16 5.95
CA ASP A 160 16.39 6.26 5.02
C ASP A 160 15.19 7.07 5.54
N ILE A 161 14.33 6.40 6.31
CA ILE A 161 13.32 7.02 7.16
C ILE A 161 13.73 6.74 8.60
N HIS A 162 14.34 7.72 9.27
CA HIS A 162 14.56 7.66 10.71
C HIS A 162 13.28 8.12 11.43
N ILE A 163 12.71 7.26 12.27
CA ILE A 163 11.51 7.55 13.04
C ILE A 163 11.92 7.84 14.49
N ASP A 164 11.79 9.09 14.92
CA ASP A 164 12.07 9.48 16.31
C ASP A 164 10.98 8.95 17.25
N VAL A 165 9.69 9.09 16.86
CA VAL A 165 8.57 8.58 17.63
C VAL A 165 7.50 7.95 16.73
N ALA A 166 7.16 6.70 17.00
CA ALA A 166 6.03 6.03 16.37
C ALA A 166 4.80 6.13 17.29
N PHE A 167 3.73 6.79 16.79
CA PHE A 167 2.42 6.81 17.46
C PHE A 167 1.50 5.79 16.79
N LEU A 168 1.32 4.65 17.43
CA LEU A 168 0.67 3.50 16.84
C LEU A 168 -0.66 3.21 17.54
N GLY A 169 -1.76 3.41 16.82
CA GLY A 169 -3.08 2.99 17.28
C GLY A 169 -3.17 1.46 17.35
N ALA A 170 -3.69 0.93 18.42
CA ALA A 170 -3.97 -0.51 18.54
C ALA A 170 -5.34 -0.72 19.18
N PRO A 171 -6.22 -1.51 18.55
CA PRO A 171 -7.55 -1.81 19.08
C PRO A 171 -7.56 -2.37 20.50
N SER A 172 -6.50 -3.08 20.90
CA SER A 172 -6.29 -3.47 22.31
C SER A 172 -4.82 -3.47 22.69
N SER A 173 -4.53 -3.12 23.93
CA SER A 173 -3.20 -3.22 24.55
C SER A 173 -3.32 -3.58 26.03
N ASP A 174 -2.30 -4.22 26.60
CA ASP A 174 -2.12 -4.24 28.04
C ASP A 174 -1.24 -3.07 28.52
N ALA A 175 -1.14 -2.88 29.83
CA ALA A 175 -0.38 -1.78 30.43
C ALA A 175 1.15 -1.87 30.21
N TYR A 176 1.65 -2.97 29.68
CA TYR A 176 3.06 -3.16 29.30
C TYR A 176 3.31 -2.99 27.79
N GLY A 177 2.23 -2.84 26.99
CA GLY A 177 2.33 -2.54 25.57
C GLY A 177 2.28 -3.75 24.65
N ASN A 178 1.88 -4.96 25.11
CA ASN A 178 1.52 -6.00 24.17
C ASN A 178 0.22 -5.60 23.47
N ALA A 179 0.30 -5.36 22.16
CA ALA A 179 -0.81 -4.82 21.39
C ALA A 179 -1.18 -5.71 20.22
N ASN A 180 -2.46 -5.72 19.84
CA ASN A 180 -2.96 -6.37 18.63
C ASN A 180 -4.17 -5.66 18.03
N GLY A 181 -4.49 -6.03 16.78
CA GLY A 181 -5.59 -5.46 16.02
C GLY A 181 -6.86 -6.31 16.00
N THR A 182 -6.85 -7.51 16.61
CA THR A 182 -7.95 -8.49 16.50
C THR A 182 -9.00 -8.39 17.60
N LYS A 183 -8.73 -7.59 18.64
CA LYS A 183 -9.61 -7.41 19.80
C LYS A 183 -9.78 -5.93 20.08
N GLY A 184 -10.91 -5.54 20.68
CA GLY A 184 -11.19 -4.16 21.07
C GLY A 184 -12.29 -3.50 20.24
N LYS A 185 -12.61 -2.24 20.57
CA LYS A 185 -13.71 -1.49 19.94
C LYS A 185 -13.45 -1.19 18.47
N ALA A 186 -12.21 -0.82 18.14
CA ALA A 186 -11.77 -0.42 16.81
C ALA A 186 -11.01 -1.53 16.09
N THR A 187 -11.48 -2.79 16.22
CA THR A 187 -10.85 -3.97 15.59
C THR A 187 -10.59 -3.73 14.09
N CYS A 188 -9.31 -3.84 13.70
CA CYS A 188 -8.84 -3.60 12.34
C CYS A 188 -8.08 -4.78 11.73
N GLY A 189 -7.87 -5.87 12.49
CA GLY A 189 -7.11 -7.04 12.07
C GLY A 189 -5.60 -6.86 12.19
N SER A 190 -4.88 -7.20 11.13
CA SER A 190 -3.41 -7.13 11.10
C SER A 190 -2.87 -5.71 11.35
N LEU A 191 -1.72 -5.63 12.02
CA LEU A 191 -0.95 -4.41 12.26
C LEU A 191 0.40 -4.41 11.51
N GLY A 192 0.50 -5.10 10.38
CA GLY A 192 1.74 -5.41 9.69
C GLY A 192 2.64 -4.20 9.36
N TYR A 193 2.07 -3.03 9.04
CA TYR A 193 2.87 -1.80 8.84
C TYR A 193 3.31 -1.19 10.16
N ALA A 194 2.47 -1.22 11.20
CA ALA A 194 2.80 -0.72 12.52
C ALA A 194 3.91 -1.55 13.19
N MET A 195 3.98 -2.85 12.92
CA MET A 195 5.02 -3.74 13.43
C MET A 195 6.41 -3.30 12.97
N VAL A 196 6.56 -2.83 11.73
CA VAL A 196 7.84 -2.31 11.21
C VAL A 196 8.22 -1.03 11.95
N ASP A 197 7.29 -0.09 12.11
CA ASP A 197 7.54 1.16 12.80
C ASP A 197 7.90 0.92 14.28
N ALA A 198 7.17 0.02 14.96
CA ALA A 198 7.48 -0.38 16.34
C ALA A 198 8.89 -0.96 16.49
N LYS A 199 9.33 -1.75 15.51
CA LYS A 199 10.64 -2.38 15.55
C LYS A 199 11.81 -1.41 15.37
N TYR A 200 11.64 -0.35 14.57
CA TYR A 200 12.75 0.50 14.13
C TYR A 200 12.69 1.94 14.64
N ALA A 201 11.58 2.43 15.18
CA ALA A 201 11.50 3.76 15.79
C ALA A 201 12.36 3.85 17.08
N ASP A 202 12.90 5.03 17.36
CA ASP A 202 13.64 5.28 18.61
C ASP A 202 12.74 5.15 19.84
N GLN A 203 11.49 5.62 19.72
CA GLN A 203 10.47 5.47 20.76
C GLN A 203 9.12 5.10 20.17
N VAL A 204 8.37 4.28 20.89
CA VAL A 204 7.08 3.75 20.46
C VAL A 204 6.02 4.03 21.52
N VAL A 205 4.95 4.71 21.10
CA VAL A 205 3.76 4.98 21.88
C VAL A 205 2.58 4.20 21.30
N ILE A 206 2.05 3.25 22.06
CA ILE A 206 0.77 2.60 21.71
C ILE A 206 -0.36 3.48 22.23
N ILE A 207 -1.31 3.80 21.33
CA ILE A 207 -2.55 4.49 21.66
C ILE A 207 -3.71 3.51 21.49
N THR A 208 -4.45 3.24 22.54
CA THR A 208 -5.54 2.25 22.56
C THR A 208 -6.83 2.83 23.14
N ASP A 209 -7.96 2.28 22.77
CA ASP A 209 -9.26 2.55 23.42
C ASP A 209 -9.79 1.34 24.20
N THR A 210 -8.98 0.30 24.33
CA THR A 210 -9.32 -0.91 25.08
C THR A 210 -8.09 -1.47 25.80
N LEU A 211 -7.91 -1.03 27.04
CA LEU A 211 -6.89 -1.60 27.92
C LEU A 211 -7.37 -2.93 28.50
N VAL A 212 -6.57 -3.98 28.35
CA VAL A 212 -6.92 -5.34 28.78
C VAL A 212 -5.95 -5.86 29.85
N PRO A 213 -6.35 -6.89 30.63
CA PRO A 213 -5.45 -7.55 31.56
C PRO A 213 -4.22 -8.15 30.89
N TYR A 214 -3.06 -8.07 31.55
CA TYR A 214 -1.81 -8.67 31.10
C TYR A 214 -1.85 -10.22 31.19
N PRO A 215 -1.29 -10.96 30.21
CA PRO A 215 -0.78 -10.48 28.92
C PRO A 215 -1.89 -10.39 27.85
N ASN A 216 -1.86 -9.36 27.02
CA ASN A 216 -2.71 -9.29 25.83
C ASN A 216 -2.19 -10.24 24.74
N THR A 217 -3.03 -11.17 24.30
CA THR A 217 -2.67 -12.17 23.27
C THR A 217 -3.80 -12.33 22.25
N PRO A 218 -3.49 -12.63 20.95
CA PRO A 218 -2.17 -12.77 20.35
C PRO A 218 -1.39 -11.45 20.40
N ILE A 219 -0.09 -11.47 20.14
CA ILE A 219 0.77 -10.29 20.21
C ILE A 219 1.22 -9.95 18.78
N SER A 220 0.73 -8.83 18.23
CA SER A 220 1.22 -8.25 17.00
C SER A 220 2.45 -7.36 17.24
N ILE A 221 2.35 -6.46 18.23
CA ILE A 221 3.46 -5.60 18.67
C ILE A 221 3.81 -6.02 20.09
N PRO A 222 5.04 -6.55 20.32
CA PRO A 222 5.44 -7.02 21.64
C PRO A 222 5.84 -5.85 22.56
N GLN A 223 5.58 -6.03 23.84
CA GLN A 223 5.96 -5.06 24.88
C GLN A 223 7.45 -4.66 24.86
N THR A 224 8.31 -5.48 24.30
CA THR A 224 9.75 -5.22 24.19
C THR A 224 10.08 -4.11 23.19
N ASP A 225 9.16 -3.79 22.30
CA ASP A 225 9.30 -2.74 21.28
C ASP A 225 8.52 -1.47 21.62
N VAL A 226 7.84 -1.42 22.77
CA VAL A 226 6.95 -0.32 23.20
C VAL A 226 7.55 0.42 24.40
N ASP A 227 7.59 1.75 24.33
CA ASP A 227 8.05 2.60 25.44
C ASP A 227 6.88 3.03 26.33
N TYR A 228 5.76 3.45 25.74
CA TYR A 228 4.61 4.00 26.45
C TYR A 228 3.28 3.49 25.90
N VAL A 229 2.26 3.50 26.75
CA VAL A 229 0.87 3.16 26.43
C VAL A 229 -0.04 4.31 26.88
N VAL A 230 -0.94 4.74 26.01
CA VAL A 230 -1.96 5.75 26.33
C VAL A 230 -3.34 5.17 26.05
N GLU A 231 -4.22 5.19 27.03
CA GLU A 231 -5.63 4.85 26.84
C GLU A 231 -6.43 6.15 26.56
N ILE A 232 -7.26 6.11 25.51
CA ILE A 232 -8.17 7.21 25.15
C ILE A 232 -9.58 6.65 24.90
N ASP A 233 -10.58 7.51 24.79
CA ASP A 233 -11.99 7.09 24.64
C ASP A 233 -12.23 6.33 23.32
N ALA A 234 -11.63 6.78 22.21
CA ALA A 234 -11.76 6.17 20.89
C ALA A 234 -10.53 6.45 20.03
N ILE A 235 -9.93 5.42 19.44
CA ILE A 235 -8.83 5.53 18.47
C ILE A 235 -9.31 5.58 17.03
N GLY A 236 -10.58 5.23 16.79
CA GLY A 236 -11.16 5.22 15.46
C GLY A 236 -12.65 4.93 15.44
N ASP A 237 -13.25 5.07 14.25
CA ASP A 237 -14.61 4.70 13.94
C ASP A 237 -14.63 3.30 13.31
N PRO A 238 -15.21 2.28 13.97
CA PRO A 238 -15.29 0.92 13.43
C PRO A 238 -15.95 0.84 12.05
N ASP A 239 -17.00 1.66 11.81
CA ASP A 239 -17.67 1.70 10.52
C ASP A 239 -16.78 2.29 9.42
N GLY A 240 -15.95 3.27 9.75
CA GLY A 240 -14.97 3.86 8.85
C GLY A 240 -13.82 2.90 8.50
N ILE A 241 -13.43 2.03 9.42
CA ILE A 241 -12.40 1.00 9.22
C ILE A 241 -12.85 0.00 8.14
N ALA A 242 -14.09 -0.48 8.22
CA ALA A 242 -14.67 -1.45 7.27
C ALA A 242 -15.23 -0.82 5.99
N LYS A 243 -15.26 0.51 5.86
CA LYS A 243 -15.97 1.22 4.81
C LYS A 243 -15.37 1.00 3.42
N GLY A 244 -16.19 0.49 2.50
CA GLY A 244 -15.92 0.50 1.06
C GLY A 244 -15.08 -0.65 0.51
N ALA A 245 -14.60 -1.57 1.35
CA ALA A 245 -13.67 -2.61 0.91
C ALA A 245 -14.31 -3.82 0.21
N THR A 246 -15.59 -4.13 0.46
CA THR A 246 -16.14 -5.46 0.14
C THR A 246 -17.44 -5.43 -0.68
N ARG A 247 -17.56 -4.52 -1.61
CA ARG A 247 -18.67 -4.55 -2.56
C ARG A 247 -18.26 -5.23 -3.85
N PHE A 248 -18.79 -6.44 -4.10
CA PHE A 248 -18.74 -7.03 -5.43
C PHE A 248 -19.38 -6.08 -6.43
N THR A 249 -18.68 -5.86 -7.53
CA THR A 249 -19.22 -5.06 -8.60
C THR A 249 -20.45 -5.73 -9.21
N LYS A 250 -21.44 -4.90 -9.62
CA LYS A 250 -22.57 -5.30 -10.46
C LYS A 250 -22.46 -4.71 -11.87
N ASN A 251 -21.38 -3.99 -12.14
CA ASN A 251 -21.11 -3.38 -13.43
C ASN A 251 -20.72 -4.47 -14.44
N PRO A 252 -21.48 -4.66 -15.54
CA PRO A 252 -21.21 -5.71 -16.53
C PRO A 252 -19.80 -5.64 -17.13
N LYS A 253 -19.25 -4.43 -17.34
CA LYS A 253 -17.88 -4.27 -17.84
C LYS A 253 -16.85 -4.81 -16.86
N GLU A 254 -16.99 -4.47 -15.58
CA GLU A 254 -16.08 -4.94 -14.53
C GLU A 254 -16.20 -6.46 -14.30
N LEU A 255 -17.41 -7.01 -14.46
CA LEU A 255 -17.62 -8.46 -14.40
C LEU A 255 -16.94 -9.17 -15.57
N LEU A 256 -16.96 -8.59 -16.78
CA LEU A 256 -16.29 -9.16 -17.95
C LEU A 256 -14.76 -9.10 -17.80
N ILE A 257 -14.22 -8.00 -17.27
CA ILE A 257 -12.80 -7.89 -16.91
C ILE A 257 -12.42 -9.00 -15.93
N ALA A 258 -13.23 -9.19 -14.90
CA ALA A 258 -12.97 -10.22 -13.88
C ALA A 258 -13.04 -11.65 -14.45
N GLU A 259 -13.99 -11.92 -15.35
CA GLU A 259 -14.07 -13.21 -16.05
C GLU A 259 -12.84 -13.46 -16.91
N TYR A 260 -12.40 -12.45 -17.70
CA TYR A 260 -11.20 -12.59 -18.52
C TYR A 260 -9.94 -12.78 -17.66
N ALA A 261 -9.80 -12.02 -16.58
CA ALA A 261 -8.68 -12.19 -15.65
C ALA A 261 -8.65 -13.60 -15.03
N ALA A 262 -9.80 -14.11 -14.59
CA ALA A 262 -9.90 -15.47 -14.06
C ALA A 262 -9.54 -16.53 -15.13
N LYS A 263 -10.01 -16.36 -16.39
CA LYS A 263 -9.61 -17.24 -17.51
C LYS A 263 -8.11 -17.24 -17.75
N ILE A 264 -7.48 -16.06 -17.74
CA ILE A 264 -6.02 -15.93 -17.88
C ILE A 264 -5.29 -16.68 -16.77
N ILE A 265 -5.71 -16.48 -15.52
CA ILE A 265 -5.07 -17.12 -14.35
C ILE A 265 -5.21 -18.63 -14.46
N THR A 266 -6.41 -19.14 -14.70
CA THR A 266 -6.70 -20.58 -14.70
C THR A 266 -6.16 -21.33 -15.93
N HIS A 267 -5.80 -20.63 -17.00
CA HIS A 267 -5.11 -21.21 -18.16
C HIS A 267 -3.59 -21.01 -18.12
N SER A 268 -3.08 -20.23 -17.15
CA SER A 268 -1.63 -19.99 -17.04
C SER A 268 -0.88 -21.26 -16.57
N PRO A 269 0.42 -21.39 -16.88
CA PRO A 269 1.22 -22.51 -16.38
C PRO A 269 1.43 -22.47 -14.86
N TYR A 270 1.01 -21.41 -14.20
CA TYR A 270 1.13 -21.21 -12.76
C TYR A 270 -0.10 -21.69 -11.98
N TYR A 271 -1.24 -21.86 -12.64
CA TYR A 271 -2.46 -22.43 -12.02
C TYR A 271 -2.36 -23.93 -11.91
N LYS A 272 -1.95 -24.41 -10.75
CA LYS A 272 -1.80 -25.82 -10.41
C LYS A 272 -1.99 -26.01 -8.92
N GLU A 273 -2.09 -27.26 -8.46
CA GLU A 273 -2.15 -27.55 -7.02
C GLU A 273 -1.03 -26.85 -6.25
N GLY A 274 -1.39 -26.14 -5.21
CA GLY A 274 -0.48 -25.37 -4.38
C GLY A 274 -0.05 -24.01 -4.97
N PHE A 275 -0.71 -23.47 -5.99
CA PHE A 275 -0.43 -22.12 -6.49
C PHE A 275 -0.70 -21.05 -5.41
N SER A 276 -0.23 -19.85 -5.65
CA SER A 276 -0.44 -18.72 -4.73
C SER A 276 -0.88 -17.46 -5.47
N PHE A 277 -1.64 -16.60 -4.80
CA PHE A 277 -2.15 -15.40 -5.43
C PHE A 277 -2.37 -14.25 -4.45
N GLN A 278 -2.37 -13.04 -5.02
CA GLN A 278 -2.78 -11.81 -4.34
C GLN A 278 -3.78 -11.06 -5.20
N THR A 279 -4.84 -10.51 -4.59
CA THR A 279 -5.81 -9.64 -5.26
C THR A 279 -5.78 -8.23 -4.67
N GLY A 280 -6.19 -7.24 -5.50
CA GLY A 280 -6.53 -5.92 -5.00
C GLY A 280 -7.88 -5.91 -4.28
N THR A 281 -8.21 -4.78 -3.65
CA THR A 281 -9.46 -4.59 -2.87
C THR A 281 -10.63 -4.00 -3.66
N GLY A 282 -10.43 -3.64 -4.93
CA GLY A 282 -11.48 -3.07 -5.78
C GLY A 282 -12.56 -4.08 -6.17
N GLY A 283 -13.74 -3.60 -6.55
CA GLY A 283 -14.87 -4.45 -6.90
C GLY A 283 -14.60 -5.45 -8.03
N SER A 284 -13.81 -5.06 -9.04
CA SER A 284 -13.36 -5.97 -10.11
C SER A 284 -12.44 -7.06 -9.58
N SER A 285 -11.48 -6.72 -8.69
CA SER A 285 -10.56 -7.69 -8.09
C SER A 285 -11.29 -8.73 -7.23
N LEU A 286 -12.29 -8.30 -6.46
CA LEU A 286 -13.16 -9.21 -5.69
C LEU A 286 -13.97 -10.13 -6.62
N ALA A 287 -14.41 -9.62 -7.77
CA ALA A 287 -15.13 -10.43 -8.77
C ALA A 287 -14.21 -11.49 -9.39
N VAL A 288 -12.91 -11.18 -9.61
CA VAL A 288 -11.90 -12.20 -10.06
C VAL A 288 -11.84 -13.34 -9.06
N THR A 289 -11.77 -13.05 -7.77
CA THR A 289 -11.74 -14.08 -6.70
C THR A 289 -12.95 -15.02 -6.79
N ARG A 290 -14.14 -14.48 -7.07
CA ARG A 290 -15.36 -15.28 -7.24
C ARG A 290 -15.26 -16.22 -8.44
N PHE A 291 -14.85 -15.72 -9.61
CA PHE A 291 -14.70 -16.57 -10.81
C PHE A 291 -13.60 -17.62 -10.61
N MET A 292 -12.50 -17.28 -9.96
CA MET A 292 -11.45 -18.22 -9.60
C MET A 292 -12.00 -19.33 -8.67
N ARG A 293 -12.77 -18.96 -7.64
CA ARG A 293 -13.42 -19.92 -6.73
C ARG A 293 -14.23 -20.98 -7.48
N GLU A 294 -15.08 -20.53 -8.40
CA GLU A 294 -15.90 -21.44 -9.21
C GLU A 294 -15.05 -22.42 -10.02
N GLN A 295 -13.94 -21.91 -10.61
CA GLN A 295 -13.03 -22.76 -11.40
C GLN A 295 -12.20 -23.69 -10.51
N MET A 296 -11.71 -23.23 -9.37
CA MET A 296 -10.96 -24.03 -8.39
C MET A 296 -11.79 -25.22 -7.89
N PHE A 297 -13.08 -25.01 -7.59
CA PHE A 297 -14.00 -26.10 -7.25
C PHE A 297 -14.16 -27.11 -8.38
N LYS A 298 -14.33 -26.61 -9.60
CA LYS A 298 -14.54 -27.47 -10.78
C LYS A 298 -13.32 -28.34 -11.09
N ASP A 299 -12.12 -27.76 -10.95
CA ASP A 299 -10.86 -28.43 -11.29
C ASP A 299 -10.29 -29.21 -10.10
N GLY A 300 -10.81 -29.03 -8.88
CA GLY A 300 -10.30 -29.63 -7.65
C GLY A 300 -8.90 -29.11 -7.27
N ILE A 301 -8.53 -27.87 -7.70
CA ILE A 301 -7.23 -27.26 -7.43
C ILE A 301 -7.36 -26.34 -6.22
N LYS A 302 -6.37 -26.43 -5.31
CA LYS A 302 -6.27 -25.58 -4.12
C LYS A 302 -5.04 -24.69 -4.21
N ALA A 303 -5.16 -23.49 -3.65
CA ALA A 303 -4.02 -22.58 -3.47
C ALA A 303 -3.30 -22.88 -2.14
N SER A 304 -1.98 -22.79 -2.15
CA SER A 304 -1.16 -22.91 -0.92
C SER A 304 -1.35 -21.70 -0.01
N PHE A 305 -1.42 -20.50 -0.59
CA PHE A 305 -1.72 -19.31 0.18
C PHE A 305 -2.32 -18.17 -0.66
N ALA A 306 -3.09 -17.33 0.02
CA ALA A 306 -3.48 -15.99 -0.42
C ALA A 306 -2.72 -14.95 0.40
N LEU A 307 -2.33 -13.84 -0.23
CA LEU A 307 -1.41 -12.87 0.36
C LEU A 307 -1.95 -11.44 0.26
N GLY A 308 -1.55 -10.60 1.20
CA GLY A 308 -1.56 -9.13 1.10
C GLY A 308 -2.62 -8.48 1.94
N GLY A 309 -3.43 -7.63 1.31
CA GLY A 309 -4.60 -7.03 1.91
C GLY A 309 -5.79 -7.98 1.83
N ILE A 310 -6.29 -8.40 2.96
CA ILE A 310 -7.29 -9.49 3.06
C ILE A 310 -8.72 -8.94 3.12
N THR A 311 -9.62 -9.65 2.49
CA THR A 311 -11.06 -9.38 2.46
C THR A 311 -11.84 -10.65 2.78
N ASN A 312 -13.12 -10.50 3.11
CA ASN A 312 -14.03 -11.62 3.35
C ASN A 312 -14.03 -12.67 2.21
N ALA A 313 -13.87 -12.24 0.95
CA ALA A 313 -13.82 -13.17 -0.18
C ALA A 313 -12.65 -14.16 -0.11
N MET A 314 -11.51 -13.75 0.45
CA MET A 314 -10.39 -14.66 0.69
C MET A 314 -10.61 -15.56 1.91
N VAL A 315 -11.27 -15.03 2.95
CA VAL A 315 -11.66 -15.83 4.13
C VAL A 315 -12.62 -16.94 3.74
N GLU A 316 -13.60 -16.66 2.88
CA GLU A 316 -14.51 -17.68 2.35
C GLU A 316 -13.74 -18.81 1.63
N LEU A 317 -12.72 -18.49 0.83
CA LEU A 317 -11.86 -19.50 0.19
C LEU A 317 -11.10 -20.35 1.21
N LEU A 318 -10.63 -19.76 2.30
CA LEU A 318 -9.96 -20.47 3.39
C LEU A 318 -10.92 -21.43 4.10
N GLU A 319 -12.12 -20.96 4.46
CA GLU A 319 -13.15 -21.75 5.14
C GLU A 319 -13.69 -22.91 4.28
N GLU A 320 -13.74 -22.72 2.97
CA GLU A 320 -14.12 -23.74 2.01
C GLU A 320 -12.98 -24.71 1.66
N GLY A 321 -11.76 -24.47 2.20
CA GLY A 321 -10.60 -25.32 1.96
C GLY A 321 -10.02 -25.24 0.56
N LEU A 322 -10.31 -24.13 -0.17
CA LEU A 322 -9.70 -23.82 -1.47
C LEU A 322 -8.35 -23.10 -1.34
N VAL A 323 -8.13 -22.46 -0.20
CA VAL A 323 -6.85 -21.84 0.19
C VAL A 323 -6.39 -22.48 1.49
N GLU A 324 -5.14 -22.90 1.57
CA GLU A 324 -4.62 -23.57 2.79
C GLU A 324 -4.22 -22.55 3.87
N LYS A 325 -3.71 -21.38 3.47
CA LYS A 325 -3.22 -20.34 4.37
C LYS A 325 -3.59 -18.95 3.85
N ILE A 326 -3.91 -18.05 4.75
CA ILE A 326 -3.90 -16.61 4.49
C ILE A 326 -2.69 -16.01 5.19
N ILE A 327 -1.91 -15.22 4.45
CA ILE A 327 -0.75 -14.47 4.95
C ILE A 327 -1.10 -12.98 4.86
N ASP A 328 -1.33 -12.36 6.00
CA ASP A 328 -1.99 -11.08 6.11
C ASP A 328 -1.07 -9.97 6.59
N VAL A 329 -1.08 -8.83 5.89
CA VAL A 329 -0.39 -7.60 6.30
C VAL A 329 -1.37 -6.48 6.62
N GLN A 330 -2.63 -6.61 6.18
CA GLN A 330 -3.72 -5.65 6.43
C GLN A 330 -5.09 -6.25 6.11
N ASP A 331 -6.04 -6.10 7.01
CA ASP A 331 -7.45 -6.42 6.77
C ASP A 331 -8.23 -5.22 6.23
N PHE A 332 -9.24 -5.51 5.39
CA PHE A 332 -10.08 -4.49 4.77
C PHE A 332 -11.54 -4.52 5.21
N ASP A 333 -11.95 -5.53 5.97
CA ASP A 333 -13.31 -5.66 6.51
C ASP A 333 -13.34 -6.42 7.83
N HIS A 334 -14.47 -6.36 8.54
CA HIS A 334 -14.62 -7.04 9.81
C HIS A 334 -14.49 -8.57 9.75
N PRO A 335 -15.05 -9.27 8.74
CA PRO A 335 -14.88 -10.72 8.68
C PRO A 335 -13.43 -11.16 8.57
N SER A 336 -12.58 -10.44 7.80
CA SER A 336 -11.17 -10.76 7.72
C SER A 336 -10.45 -10.54 9.05
N ALA A 337 -10.72 -9.42 9.74
CA ALA A 337 -10.15 -9.14 11.05
C ALA A 337 -10.58 -10.16 12.13
N ILE A 338 -11.80 -10.67 12.08
CA ILE A 338 -12.29 -11.75 12.96
C ILE A 338 -11.55 -13.05 12.64
N SER A 339 -11.48 -13.41 11.35
CA SER A 339 -10.78 -14.61 10.88
C SER A 339 -9.32 -14.65 11.34
N LEU A 340 -8.61 -13.52 11.29
CA LEU A 340 -7.24 -13.42 11.79
C LEU A 340 -7.15 -13.77 13.27
N GLY A 341 -8.14 -13.36 14.08
CA GLY A 341 -8.17 -13.63 15.52
C GLY A 341 -8.57 -15.07 15.89
N GLU A 342 -9.24 -15.79 15.00
CA GLU A 342 -9.90 -17.07 15.31
C GLU A 342 -9.37 -18.27 14.51
N ASN A 343 -8.85 -18.06 13.29
CA ASN A 343 -8.42 -19.13 12.39
C ASN A 343 -6.88 -19.28 12.39
N ALA A 344 -6.38 -20.41 12.88
CA ALA A 344 -4.95 -20.71 12.93
C ALA A 344 -4.25 -20.75 11.54
N ASN A 345 -5.00 -20.86 10.45
CA ASN A 345 -4.49 -20.83 9.09
C ASN A 345 -4.52 -19.41 8.46
N HIS A 346 -5.00 -18.43 9.21
CA HIS A 346 -4.92 -17.01 8.87
C HIS A 346 -3.96 -16.35 9.86
N TYR A 347 -2.83 -15.86 9.39
CA TYR A 347 -1.82 -15.31 10.28
C TYR A 347 -1.17 -14.03 9.73
N GLU A 348 -0.79 -13.19 10.67
CA GLU A 348 -0.23 -11.87 10.46
C GLU A 348 1.27 -11.90 10.17
N ILE A 349 1.71 -11.01 9.28
CA ILE A 349 3.13 -10.74 9.01
C ILE A 349 3.38 -9.23 8.99
N ASP A 350 4.63 -8.83 9.25
CA ASP A 350 5.04 -7.45 9.07
C ASP A 350 5.29 -7.09 7.60
N ALA A 351 5.34 -5.79 7.30
CA ALA A 351 5.54 -5.31 5.94
C ALA A 351 6.93 -5.61 5.37
N ASN A 352 7.96 -5.86 6.20
CA ASN A 352 9.26 -6.33 5.74
C ASN A 352 9.16 -7.77 5.22
N MET A 353 8.53 -8.65 5.96
CA MET A 353 8.28 -10.03 5.53
C MET A 353 7.35 -10.07 4.32
N TYR A 354 6.38 -9.16 4.24
CA TYR A 354 5.50 -9.05 3.09
C TYR A 354 6.28 -8.75 1.81
N ALA A 355 7.00 -7.61 1.74
CA ALA A 355 7.41 -7.06 0.45
C ALA A 355 8.76 -6.31 0.44
N SER A 356 9.50 -6.23 1.55
CA SER A 356 10.76 -5.49 1.55
C SER A 356 11.82 -6.19 0.68
N PRO A 357 12.47 -5.47 -0.27
CA PRO A 357 13.54 -6.04 -1.07
C PRO A 357 14.82 -6.33 -0.26
N LEU A 358 14.96 -5.74 0.95
CA LEU A 358 16.07 -6.01 1.86
C LEU A 358 15.81 -7.17 2.81
N SER A 359 14.61 -7.78 2.81
CA SER A 359 14.37 -8.98 3.60
C SER A 359 15.09 -10.19 2.97
N LYS A 360 15.49 -11.16 3.79
CA LYS A 360 16.14 -12.39 3.30
C LYS A 360 15.17 -13.36 2.61
N GLY A 361 13.91 -12.99 2.45
CA GLY A 361 12.89 -13.80 1.80
C GLY A 361 11.50 -13.18 1.99
N ALA A 362 11.19 -12.11 1.24
CA ALA A 362 9.84 -11.56 1.23
C ALA A 362 8.84 -12.58 0.65
N VAL A 363 7.63 -12.63 1.22
CA VAL A 363 6.59 -13.59 0.80
C VAL A 363 6.19 -13.38 -0.65
N ILE A 364 6.18 -12.13 -1.14
CA ILE A 364 5.89 -11.83 -2.55
C ILE A 364 6.81 -12.58 -3.53
N ASN A 365 8.03 -12.95 -3.12
CA ASN A 365 8.96 -13.72 -3.96
C ASN A 365 8.48 -15.17 -4.23
N GLN A 366 7.50 -15.65 -3.47
CA GLN A 366 6.86 -16.96 -3.66
C GLN A 366 5.51 -16.86 -4.38
N LEU A 367 5.09 -15.64 -4.76
CA LEU A 367 3.78 -15.40 -5.34
C LEU A 367 3.74 -15.85 -6.80
N ASP A 368 2.75 -16.67 -7.15
CA ASP A 368 2.53 -17.09 -8.53
C ASP A 368 1.82 -16.00 -9.33
N THR A 369 0.75 -15.44 -8.80
CA THR A 369 -0.06 -14.46 -9.54
C THR A 369 -0.45 -13.27 -8.67
N ALA A 370 -0.30 -12.05 -9.22
CA ALA A 370 -0.81 -10.81 -8.63
C ALA A 370 -1.83 -10.15 -9.54
N ILE A 371 -2.97 -9.75 -8.97
CA ILE A 371 -4.02 -9.00 -9.66
C ILE A 371 -4.00 -7.57 -9.16
N LEU A 372 -3.69 -6.65 -10.05
CA LEU A 372 -3.46 -5.23 -9.78
C LEU A 372 -4.43 -4.38 -10.57
N SER A 373 -4.73 -3.16 -10.11
CA SER A 373 -5.57 -2.21 -10.84
C SER A 373 -4.78 -0.99 -11.24
N ALA A 374 -5.25 -0.24 -12.27
CA ALA A 374 -4.56 0.93 -12.77
C ALA A 374 -5.52 2.13 -12.91
N LEU A 375 -4.97 3.34 -12.78
CA LEU A 375 -5.60 4.56 -13.28
C LEU A 375 -5.31 4.73 -14.78
N GLU A 376 -4.07 4.49 -15.18
CA GLU A 376 -3.62 4.50 -16.58
C GLU A 376 -2.61 3.39 -16.82
N VAL A 377 -2.58 2.89 -18.06
CA VAL A 377 -1.55 1.99 -18.57
C VAL A 377 -1.11 2.54 -19.94
N ASP A 378 0.19 2.65 -20.20
CA ASP A 378 0.67 3.09 -21.51
C ASP A 378 1.08 1.94 -22.44
N THR A 379 1.41 2.31 -23.69
CA THR A 379 1.80 1.34 -24.72
C THR A 379 3.08 0.56 -24.41
N ASP A 380 3.90 1.05 -23.48
CA ASP A 380 5.07 0.36 -22.94
C ASP A 380 4.77 -0.49 -21.68
N PHE A 381 3.49 -0.70 -21.34
CA PHE A 381 3.03 -1.40 -20.14
C PHE A 381 3.32 -0.68 -18.82
N ASN A 382 3.83 0.56 -18.82
CA ASN A 382 3.98 1.29 -17.56
C ASN A 382 2.61 1.60 -16.94
N VAL A 383 2.56 1.62 -15.61
CA VAL A 383 1.31 1.79 -14.86
C VAL A 383 1.38 3.00 -13.95
N ASN A 384 0.32 3.80 -14.01
CA ASN A 384 0.03 4.89 -13.09
C ASN A 384 -1.12 4.48 -12.15
N VAL A 385 -0.90 4.63 -10.84
CA VAL A 385 -1.89 4.43 -9.78
C VAL A 385 -1.97 5.62 -8.83
N ILE A 386 -1.29 6.74 -9.12
CA ILE A 386 -1.14 7.90 -8.23
C ILE A 386 -1.87 9.12 -8.75
N THR A 387 -1.61 9.53 -9.99
CA THR A 387 -2.18 10.77 -10.55
C THR A 387 -3.40 10.48 -11.42
N GLY A 388 -4.40 11.37 -11.34
CA GLY A 388 -5.52 11.37 -12.29
C GLY A 388 -5.10 11.88 -13.67
N SER A 389 -6.02 11.82 -14.64
CA SER A 389 -5.84 12.35 -15.99
C SER A 389 -5.63 13.88 -16.06
N ASP A 390 -5.83 14.56 -14.95
CA ASP A 390 -5.57 15.99 -14.73
C ASP A 390 -4.25 16.28 -14.00
N GLY A 391 -3.43 15.26 -13.72
CA GLY A 391 -2.17 15.36 -13.01
C GLY A 391 -2.28 15.46 -11.49
N VAL A 392 -3.49 15.52 -10.94
CA VAL A 392 -3.72 15.63 -9.49
C VAL A 392 -3.48 14.29 -8.80
N ILE A 393 -2.74 14.30 -7.69
CA ILE A 393 -2.48 13.14 -6.85
C ILE A 393 -3.80 12.69 -6.19
N ARG A 394 -4.19 11.42 -6.39
CA ARG A 394 -5.46 10.85 -5.89
C ARG A 394 -5.31 9.43 -5.35
N GLY A 395 -4.18 8.81 -5.57
CA GLY A 395 -3.98 7.39 -5.34
C GLY A 395 -2.82 7.06 -4.42
N ALA A 396 -2.47 5.81 -4.43
CA ALA A 396 -1.39 5.26 -3.64
C ALA A 396 -0.57 4.26 -4.47
N SER A 397 0.74 4.23 -4.29
CA SER A 397 1.60 3.18 -4.83
C SER A 397 1.20 1.80 -4.26
N GLY A 398 0.86 1.75 -2.97
CA GLY A 398 0.52 0.50 -2.33
C GLY A 398 1.63 -0.54 -2.48
N GLY A 399 1.25 -1.80 -2.66
CA GLY A 399 2.17 -2.89 -3.01
C GLY A 399 2.27 -3.15 -4.51
N HIS A 400 1.87 -2.19 -5.38
CA HIS A 400 1.71 -2.42 -6.81
C HIS A 400 3.03 -2.81 -7.48
N SER A 401 4.06 -1.96 -7.36
CA SER A 401 5.39 -2.25 -7.91
C SER A 401 6.11 -3.40 -7.20
N ASP A 402 5.82 -3.62 -5.91
CA ASP A 402 6.40 -4.72 -5.14
C ASP A 402 5.96 -6.07 -5.69
N THR A 403 4.65 -6.29 -5.80
CA THR A 403 4.08 -7.57 -6.21
C THR A 403 4.18 -7.82 -7.70
N SER A 404 4.08 -6.75 -8.52
CA SER A 404 4.27 -6.85 -9.98
C SER A 404 5.66 -7.39 -10.32
N MET A 405 6.70 -6.87 -9.66
CA MET A 405 8.08 -7.30 -9.89
C MET A 405 8.36 -8.72 -9.40
N ALA A 406 7.76 -9.12 -8.27
CA ALA A 406 8.16 -10.34 -7.58
C ALA A 406 7.36 -11.59 -7.99
N CYS A 407 6.11 -11.45 -8.43
CA CYS A 407 5.27 -12.58 -8.82
C CYS A 407 5.69 -13.17 -10.18
N LYS A 408 5.29 -14.42 -10.43
CA LYS A 408 5.58 -15.08 -11.70
C LYS A 408 4.72 -14.56 -12.85
N MET A 409 3.52 -14.06 -12.55
CA MET A 409 2.62 -13.45 -13.52
C MET A 409 1.83 -12.31 -12.87
N SER A 410 2.04 -11.09 -13.34
CA SER A 410 1.29 -9.91 -12.94
C SER A 410 0.19 -9.59 -13.94
N LEU A 411 -1.04 -9.41 -13.44
CA LEU A 411 -2.18 -8.94 -14.21
C LEU A 411 -2.58 -7.55 -13.77
N VAL A 412 -2.66 -6.62 -14.70
CA VAL A 412 -3.23 -5.29 -14.47
C VAL A 412 -4.63 -5.26 -15.07
N ILE A 413 -5.64 -5.09 -14.24
CA ILE A 413 -7.03 -5.03 -14.65
C ILE A 413 -7.54 -3.58 -14.65
N ALA A 414 -8.12 -3.12 -15.74
CA ALA A 414 -8.68 -1.78 -15.86
C ALA A 414 -9.76 -1.74 -16.95
N PRO A 415 -10.84 -0.93 -16.80
CA PRO A 415 -11.74 -0.70 -17.91
C PRO A 415 -11.00 0.06 -19.03
N LEU A 416 -11.36 -0.17 -20.28
CA LEU A 416 -10.76 0.54 -21.42
C LEU A 416 -10.92 2.06 -21.28
N VAL A 417 -12.07 2.49 -20.76
CA VAL A 417 -12.38 3.89 -20.47
C VAL A 417 -13.19 4.02 -19.17
N ARG A 418 -12.93 5.09 -18.41
CA ARG A 418 -13.71 5.49 -17.23
C ARG A 418 -14.48 6.77 -17.53
N GLY A 419 -15.78 6.64 -17.80
CA GLY A 419 -16.56 7.77 -18.30
C GLY A 419 -16.00 8.29 -19.63
N ARG A 420 -15.43 9.49 -19.61
CA ARG A 420 -14.77 10.12 -20.78
C ARG A 420 -13.25 10.12 -20.71
N ILE A 421 -12.67 9.33 -19.82
CA ILE A 421 -11.23 9.27 -19.60
C ILE A 421 -10.72 7.92 -20.15
N PRO A 422 -9.77 7.89 -21.09
CA PRO A 422 -9.14 6.64 -21.51
C PRO A 422 -8.25 6.13 -20.38
N THR A 423 -8.24 4.81 -20.18
CA THR A 423 -7.33 4.17 -19.22
C THR A 423 -6.09 3.65 -19.92
N ILE A 424 -6.21 3.24 -21.20
CA ILE A 424 -5.07 2.88 -22.03
C ILE A 424 -4.67 4.12 -22.81
N VAL A 425 -3.45 4.58 -22.61
CA VAL A 425 -2.93 5.86 -23.11
C VAL A 425 -1.60 5.69 -23.85
N GLU A 426 -1.16 6.71 -24.59
CA GLU A 426 0.15 6.71 -25.24
C GLU A 426 1.29 6.69 -24.23
N GLN A 427 1.17 7.55 -23.19
CA GLN A 427 2.10 7.63 -22.07
C GLN A 427 1.32 7.92 -20.79
N VAL A 428 1.64 7.22 -19.70
CA VAL A 428 1.07 7.52 -18.38
C VAL A 428 1.59 8.86 -17.85
N ASN A 429 0.77 9.54 -17.07
CA ASN A 429 1.15 10.82 -16.48
C ASN A 429 2.25 10.66 -15.39
N THR A 430 2.28 9.51 -14.74
CA THR A 430 3.26 9.20 -13.69
C THR A 430 3.59 7.70 -13.74
N VAL A 431 4.86 7.36 -13.83
CA VAL A 431 5.29 5.95 -13.76
C VAL A 431 5.43 5.53 -12.30
N VAL A 432 4.62 4.53 -11.89
CA VAL A 432 4.68 3.93 -10.56
C VAL A 432 5.21 2.50 -10.65
N THR A 433 4.72 1.75 -11.63
CA THR A 433 5.18 0.39 -11.91
C THR A 433 5.71 0.33 -13.34
N PRO A 434 6.99 -0.03 -13.51
CA PRO A 434 7.59 -0.12 -14.83
C PRO A 434 6.99 -1.28 -15.63
N GLY A 435 6.79 -1.07 -16.92
CA GLY A 435 6.20 -2.05 -17.82
C GLY A 435 7.01 -3.33 -17.98
N THR A 436 8.28 -3.32 -17.56
CA THR A 436 9.12 -4.53 -17.53
C THR A 436 8.62 -5.59 -16.57
N SER A 437 7.84 -5.21 -15.55
CA SER A 437 7.25 -6.11 -14.54
C SER A 437 5.76 -6.37 -14.74
N VAL A 438 5.15 -5.83 -15.78
CA VAL A 438 3.73 -6.05 -16.10
C VAL A 438 3.59 -7.05 -17.23
N ASP A 439 2.91 -8.16 -16.98
CA ASP A 439 2.82 -9.27 -17.94
C ASP A 439 1.57 -9.22 -18.82
N VAL A 440 0.41 -8.94 -18.21
CA VAL A 440 -0.88 -8.95 -18.91
C VAL A 440 -1.72 -7.76 -18.46
N VAL A 441 -2.31 -7.04 -19.42
CA VAL A 441 -3.33 -6.01 -19.18
C VAL A 441 -4.68 -6.55 -19.62
N VAL A 442 -5.69 -6.45 -18.76
CA VAL A 442 -7.04 -7.00 -18.99
C VAL A 442 -8.07 -5.88 -18.98
N THR A 443 -8.82 -5.76 -20.05
CA THR A 443 -9.95 -4.83 -20.21
C THR A 443 -11.22 -5.56 -20.55
N GLU A 444 -12.38 -4.88 -20.54
CA GLU A 444 -13.67 -5.47 -20.97
C GLU A 444 -13.71 -5.81 -22.47
N VAL A 445 -12.82 -5.29 -23.26
CA VAL A 445 -12.79 -5.57 -24.71
C VAL A 445 -11.80 -6.68 -25.08
N GLY A 446 -10.91 -7.03 -24.19
CA GLY A 446 -9.90 -8.08 -24.37
C GLY A 446 -8.64 -7.81 -23.59
N ILE A 447 -7.59 -8.55 -23.92
CA ILE A 447 -6.31 -8.55 -23.19
C ILE A 447 -5.17 -8.10 -24.09
N ALA A 448 -4.12 -7.54 -23.45
CA ALA A 448 -2.82 -7.32 -24.07
C ALA A 448 -1.74 -8.06 -23.25
N ILE A 449 -0.93 -8.86 -23.92
CA ILE A 449 0.17 -9.62 -23.31
C ILE A 449 1.47 -8.88 -23.64
N ASN A 450 2.31 -8.70 -22.61
CA ASN A 450 3.61 -8.05 -22.81
C ASN A 450 4.45 -8.87 -23.82
N PRO A 451 4.96 -8.26 -24.90
CA PRO A 451 5.72 -8.94 -25.93
C PRO A 451 6.96 -9.71 -25.41
N LYS A 452 7.48 -9.33 -24.24
CA LYS A 452 8.59 -10.03 -23.58
C LYS A 452 8.19 -11.42 -23.02
N ARG A 453 6.89 -11.65 -22.79
CA ARG A 453 6.34 -12.89 -22.23
C ARG A 453 5.90 -13.84 -23.34
N THR A 454 6.87 -14.29 -24.14
CA THR A 454 6.63 -15.27 -25.23
C THR A 454 6.01 -16.57 -24.73
N ASP A 455 6.33 -16.97 -23.50
CA ASP A 455 5.74 -18.11 -22.80
C ASP A 455 4.22 -17.97 -22.62
N LEU A 456 3.75 -16.77 -22.21
CA LEU A 456 2.33 -16.48 -22.04
C LEU A 456 1.63 -16.27 -23.39
N ILE A 457 2.28 -15.64 -24.36
CA ILE A 457 1.74 -15.49 -25.72
C ILE A 457 1.44 -16.87 -26.30
N ASP A 458 2.36 -17.81 -26.20
CA ASP A 458 2.17 -19.18 -26.70
C ASP A 458 1.08 -19.91 -25.90
N CYS A 459 1.05 -19.76 -24.59
CA CYS A 459 0.06 -20.37 -23.72
C CYS A 459 -1.37 -19.92 -24.04
N PHE A 460 -1.57 -18.63 -24.31
CA PHE A 460 -2.90 -18.04 -24.49
C PHE A 460 -3.39 -17.96 -25.93
N LYS A 461 -2.64 -18.46 -26.92
CA LYS A 461 -3.01 -18.47 -28.35
C LYS A 461 -4.41 -19.02 -28.63
N THR A 462 -4.81 -20.06 -27.89
CA THR A 462 -6.09 -20.76 -28.07
C THR A 462 -7.15 -20.36 -27.07
N LEU A 463 -6.85 -19.42 -26.19
CA LEU A 463 -7.78 -18.95 -25.19
C LEU A 463 -8.91 -18.14 -25.85
N ASP A 464 -10.15 -18.47 -25.50
CA ASP A 464 -11.33 -17.74 -25.96
C ASP A 464 -11.51 -16.42 -25.22
N VAL A 465 -10.54 -15.49 -25.46
CA VAL A 465 -10.54 -14.11 -25.01
C VAL A 465 -9.91 -13.27 -26.14
N PRO A 466 -10.54 -12.16 -26.56
CA PRO A 466 -9.97 -11.30 -27.59
C PRO A 466 -8.57 -10.78 -27.17
N GLN A 467 -7.61 -10.83 -28.08
CA GLN A 467 -6.23 -10.40 -27.84
C GLN A 467 -5.90 -9.21 -28.74
N PHE A 468 -5.22 -8.22 -28.16
CA PHE A 468 -4.83 -6.96 -28.79
C PHE A 468 -3.41 -6.58 -28.37
N THR A 469 -2.78 -5.67 -29.11
CA THR A 469 -1.65 -4.89 -28.60
C THR A 469 -2.18 -3.72 -27.74
N LEU A 470 -1.32 -3.11 -26.91
CA LEU A 470 -1.73 -1.91 -26.15
C LEU A 470 -2.00 -0.72 -27.08
N GLU A 471 -1.30 -0.63 -28.21
CA GLU A 471 -1.58 0.37 -29.25
C GLU A 471 -3.00 0.23 -29.79
N GLU A 472 -3.44 -0.99 -30.12
CA GLU A 472 -4.79 -1.25 -30.59
C GLU A 472 -5.85 -0.92 -29.54
N LEU A 473 -5.58 -1.23 -28.25
CA LEU A 473 -6.46 -0.90 -27.13
C LEU A 473 -6.53 0.63 -26.92
N LYS A 474 -5.40 1.32 -26.99
CA LYS A 474 -5.33 2.79 -26.92
C LYS A 474 -6.16 3.42 -28.05
N ASP A 475 -5.96 2.96 -29.29
CA ASP A 475 -6.70 3.47 -30.44
C ASP A 475 -8.21 3.26 -30.30
N LYS A 476 -8.62 2.10 -29.76
CA LYS A 476 -10.03 1.86 -29.42
C LYS A 476 -10.52 2.84 -28.35
N ALA A 477 -9.75 3.09 -27.30
CA ALA A 477 -10.10 4.05 -26.25
C ALA A 477 -10.25 5.46 -26.81
N TYR A 478 -9.28 5.93 -27.60
CA TYR A 478 -9.27 7.27 -28.21
C TYR A 478 -10.41 7.45 -29.24
N ASN A 479 -10.79 6.40 -29.95
CA ASN A 479 -11.95 6.44 -30.85
C ASN A 479 -13.27 6.61 -30.09
N ILE A 480 -13.35 6.19 -28.81
CA ILE A 480 -14.56 6.33 -27.98
C ILE A 480 -14.61 7.71 -27.32
N VAL A 481 -13.49 8.18 -26.74
CA VAL A 481 -13.48 9.35 -25.84
C VAL A 481 -12.65 10.53 -26.34
N GLY A 482 -11.91 10.36 -27.42
CA GLY A 482 -10.95 11.34 -27.97
C GLY A 482 -9.56 11.18 -27.36
N THR A 483 -8.58 11.83 -27.97
CA THR A 483 -7.22 11.91 -27.45
C THR A 483 -7.19 12.85 -26.24
N PRO A 484 -6.57 12.48 -25.11
CA PRO A 484 -6.43 13.38 -23.97
C PRO A 484 -5.66 14.66 -24.33
N GLU A 485 -6.11 15.79 -23.78
CA GLU A 485 -5.32 17.01 -23.85
C GLU A 485 -4.11 16.92 -22.94
N PRO A 486 -2.93 17.42 -23.38
CA PRO A 486 -1.74 17.48 -22.55
C PRO A 486 -1.97 18.29 -21.27
N ILE A 487 -1.52 17.76 -20.13
CA ILE A 487 -1.58 18.46 -18.85
C ILE A 487 -0.60 19.64 -18.86
N LYS A 488 -1.06 20.78 -18.37
CA LYS A 488 -0.19 21.95 -18.16
C LYS A 488 0.38 21.91 -16.76
N TYR A 489 1.56 21.36 -16.65
CA TYR A 489 2.30 21.34 -15.39
C TYR A 489 2.98 22.67 -15.11
N GLY A 490 3.06 23.06 -13.83
CA GLY A 490 3.95 24.10 -13.36
C GLY A 490 5.39 23.60 -13.18
N ASP A 491 6.26 24.49 -12.68
CA ASP A 491 7.70 24.19 -12.53
C ASP A 491 8.05 23.50 -11.21
N LYS A 492 7.15 23.54 -10.23
CA LYS A 492 7.41 23.01 -8.89
C LYS A 492 7.23 21.49 -8.84
N VAL A 493 8.24 20.74 -8.39
CA VAL A 493 8.11 19.33 -8.04
C VAL A 493 7.36 19.24 -6.72
N VAL A 494 6.24 18.52 -6.70
CA VAL A 494 5.37 18.35 -5.52
C VAL A 494 5.43 16.96 -4.91
N ALA A 495 5.85 15.96 -5.70
CA ALA A 495 6.09 14.62 -5.19
C ALA A 495 7.24 13.94 -5.93
N LEU A 496 7.97 13.09 -5.20
CA LEU A 496 8.99 12.17 -5.71
C LEU A 496 8.41 10.77 -5.66
N ILE A 497 8.50 10.03 -6.75
CA ILE A 497 8.06 8.63 -6.82
C ILE A 497 9.30 7.75 -6.66
N GLU A 498 9.42 7.16 -5.49
CA GLU A 498 10.53 6.26 -5.17
C GLU A 498 10.15 4.82 -5.51
N TYR A 499 10.99 4.14 -6.26
CA TYR A 499 10.86 2.73 -6.52
C TYR A 499 11.21 1.92 -5.26
N ARG A 500 10.82 0.65 -5.22
CA ARG A 500 10.99 -0.23 -4.05
C ARG A 500 12.41 -0.37 -3.52
N ASP A 501 13.41 -0.12 -4.34
CA ASP A 501 14.85 -0.17 -4.00
C ASP A 501 15.42 1.14 -3.44
N GLY A 502 14.64 2.21 -3.42
CA GLY A 502 15.05 3.53 -2.93
C GLY A 502 15.44 4.51 -4.02
N SER A 503 15.53 4.09 -5.29
CA SER A 503 15.83 4.98 -6.42
C SER A 503 14.59 5.74 -6.89
N LEU A 504 14.76 6.90 -7.51
CA LEU A 504 13.66 7.66 -8.12
C LEU A 504 13.31 7.09 -9.49
N ILE A 505 12.03 6.77 -9.67
CA ILE A 505 11.48 6.32 -10.96
C ILE A 505 10.78 7.47 -11.70
N ASP A 506 10.15 8.41 -10.98
CA ASP A 506 9.48 9.58 -11.57
C ASP A 506 9.30 10.70 -10.54
N VAL A 507 8.77 11.84 -11.01
CA VAL A 507 8.36 12.99 -10.17
C VAL A 507 6.96 13.46 -10.57
N VAL A 508 6.25 14.13 -9.67
CA VAL A 508 5.00 14.83 -9.97
C VAL A 508 5.24 16.32 -9.84
N ARG A 509 4.85 17.07 -10.86
CA ARG A 509 4.86 18.54 -10.84
C ARG A 509 3.49 19.09 -10.49
N ASN A 510 3.47 20.33 -9.98
CA ASN A 510 2.22 20.99 -9.62
C ASN A 510 1.31 21.24 -10.83
N VAL A 511 0.00 21.23 -10.59
CA VAL A 511 -1.08 21.53 -11.54
C VAL A 511 -2.04 22.56 -10.95
#